data_16ecace5d2c5a4cb712644d4712346e0
#
_entry.id   16ecace5d2c5a4cb712644d4712346e0
#
_cell.length_a   1.000
_cell.length_b   1.000
_cell.length_c   1.000
_cell.angle_alpha   90.00
_cell.angle_beta   90.00
_cell.angle_gamma   90.00
#
_symmetry.space_group_name_H-M   'P 1'
#
loop_
_entity.id
_entity.type
_entity.pdbx_description
1 polymer ?
#
loop_
_entity_poly.entity_id
_entity_poly.type
_entity_poly.pdbx_seq_one_letter_code
_entity_poly.pdbx_strand_id
1 'polypeptide(L)'
;MNNQNFSVTLLVDQTPEEVFNAVINVRKWWSGYYAEEIVGSTEKLNDEFSFNAGGGAHYSKQKLVEVIHGKKIVWLVTDSELSFLEKTNEWMGTKIIFEISKKVGQTQLIFTHEGLVPKIECYDSCSPAWSQYLQNKLLPLVKSSKTAITIK
;
A
#
# COMPACT_ATOMS: atom_id res chain seq x y z
N MET A 1 -0.62 -7.76 -24.90
CA MET A 1 -1.34 -7.49 -24.08
C MET A 1 -0.89 -7.17 -22.78
N ASN A 2 -0.56 -6.09 -22.43
CA ASN A 2 -0.06 -5.70 -21.20
C ASN A 2 -1.08 -5.04 -20.37
N ASN A 3 -2.04 -5.83 -19.96
CA ASN A 3 -3.03 -5.36 -19.01
C ASN A 3 -2.71 -5.86 -17.62
N GLN A 4 -1.44 -6.20 -17.42
CA GLN A 4 -1.03 -6.76 -16.16
C GLN A 4 -0.92 -5.67 -15.11
N ASN A 5 -1.63 -5.83 -14.01
CA ASN A 5 -1.57 -4.89 -12.89
C ASN A 5 -0.20 -4.92 -12.22
N PHE A 6 0.24 -3.78 -11.71
CA PHE A 6 1.49 -3.73 -10.97
C PHE A 6 1.34 -4.54 -9.68
N SER A 7 2.31 -5.39 -9.39
CA SER A 7 2.26 -6.28 -8.24
C SER A 7 3.65 -6.51 -7.68
N VAL A 8 3.74 -6.64 -6.36
CA VAL A 8 4.99 -6.96 -5.68
C VAL A 8 4.70 -8.06 -4.66
N THR A 9 5.57 -9.05 -4.61
CA THR A 9 5.46 -10.14 -3.64
C THR A 9 6.61 -10.05 -2.65
N LEU A 10 6.29 -10.08 -1.36
CA LEU A 10 7.29 -10.07 -0.30
C LEU A 10 7.13 -11.35 0.53
N LEU A 11 8.25 -11.96 0.89
CA LEU A 11 8.27 -13.11 1.79
C LEU A 11 9.00 -12.71 3.06
N VAL A 12 8.37 -12.97 4.20
CA VAL A 12 8.93 -12.56 5.49
C VAL A 12 8.78 -13.68 6.50
N ASP A 13 9.54 -13.60 7.60
CA ASP A 13 9.48 -14.58 8.68
C ASP A 13 8.41 -14.23 9.72
N GLN A 14 7.88 -13.02 9.67
CA GLN A 14 6.88 -12.57 10.62
C GLN A 14 5.54 -13.26 10.37
N THR A 15 4.67 -13.26 11.37
CA THR A 15 3.36 -13.92 11.25
C THR A 15 2.42 -13.10 10.37
N PRO A 16 1.36 -13.74 9.84
CA PRO A 16 0.36 -12.98 9.08
C PRO A 16 -0.23 -11.81 9.88
N GLU A 17 -0.41 -11.97 11.18
CA GLU A 17 -0.93 -10.88 12.00
C GLU A 17 0.06 -9.74 12.09
N GLU A 18 1.35 -10.04 12.23
CA GLU A 18 2.38 -8.99 12.27
C GLU A 18 2.45 -8.25 10.94
N VAL A 19 2.32 -8.96 9.82
CA VAL A 19 2.29 -8.33 8.51
C VAL A 19 1.05 -7.44 8.39
N PHE A 20 -0.10 -7.96 8.79
CA PHE A 20 -1.34 -7.19 8.74
C PHE A 20 -1.25 -5.89 9.54
N ASN A 21 -0.71 -5.99 10.77
CA ASN A 21 -0.59 -4.82 11.64
C ASN A 21 0.35 -3.78 11.06
N ALA A 22 1.39 -4.20 10.36
CA ALA A 22 2.28 -3.26 9.70
C ALA A 22 1.58 -2.56 8.54
N VAL A 23 0.84 -3.32 7.74
CA VAL A 23 0.16 -2.76 6.56
C VAL A 23 -0.85 -1.70 6.95
N ILE A 24 -1.67 -1.96 7.98
CA ILE A 24 -2.69 -0.99 8.37
C ILE A 24 -2.10 0.26 9.03
N ASN A 25 -0.85 0.21 9.45
CA ASN A 25 -0.19 1.35 10.05
C ASN A 25 0.46 2.20 8.95
N VAL A 26 -0.37 2.74 8.09
CA VAL A 26 0.03 3.36 6.83
C VAL A 26 1.01 4.51 7.03
N ARG A 27 0.79 5.29 8.09
CA ARG A 27 1.65 6.45 8.37
C ARG A 27 3.11 6.06 8.61
N LYS A 28 3.35 4.82 8.99
CA LYS A 28 4.72 4.39 9.29
C LYS A 28 5.48 3.89 8.08
N TRP A 29 4.79 3.59 6.98
CA TRP A 29 5.52 3.09 5.82
C TRP A 29 5.25 3.87 4.52
N TRP A 30 4.11 4.50 4.39
CA TRP A 30 3.83 5.26 3.18
C TRP A 30 4.27 6.71 3.39
N SER A 31 5.55 6.88 3.71
CA SER A 31 6.10 8.17 4.08
C SER A 31 7.63 8.12 4.03
N GLY A 32 8.24 9.28 4.20
CA GLY A 32 9.70 9.37 4.35
C GLY A 32 10.45 9.85 3.13
N TYR A 33 9.77 10.17 2.02
CA TYR A 33 10.46 10.62 0.81
C TYR A 33 10.06 12.01 0.35
N TYR A 34 8.80 12.40 0.48
CA TYR A 34 8.30 13.62 -0.14
C TYR A 34 7.43 14.43 0.80
N ALA A 35 7.76 14.45 2.08
CA ALA A 35 6.98 15.16 3.10
C ALA A 35 5.50 14.73 3.04
N GLU A 36 5.29 13.45 3.02
CA GLU A 36 3.94 12.90 2.90
C GLU A 36 3.10 13.21 4.12
N GLU A 37 1.82 13.48 3.88
CA GLU A 37 0.85 13.68 4.94
C GLU A 37 -0.33 12.75 4.72
N ILE A 38 -0.74 12.06 5.77
CA ILE A 38 -1.89 11.17 5.73
C ILE A 38 -2.90 11.69 6.73
N VAL A 39 -4.13 11.95 6.25
CA VAL A 39 -5.20 12.47 7.09
C VAL A 39 -6.36 11.50 7.06
N GLY A 40 -6.88 11.15 8.22
CA GLY A 40 -8.01 10.24 8.32
C GLY A 40 -7.65 8.96 9.03
N SER A 41 -8.48 7.94 8.85
CA SER A 41 -8.32 6.65 9.53
C SER A 41 -7.99 5.55 8.53
N THR A 42 -7.10 4.63 8.93
CA THR A 42 -6.51 3.67 8.00
C THR A 42 -6.70 2.22 8.44
N GLU A 43 -7.56 1.93 9.42
CA GLU A 43 -7.53 0.63 10.07
C GLU A 43 -8.78 -0.23 9.94
N LYS A 44 -9.95 0.37 9.78
CA LYS A 44 -11.20 -0.37 9.85
C LYS A 44 -11.97 -0.28 8.55
N LEU A 45 -12.86 -1.23 8.35
CA LEU A 45 -13.75 -1.21 7.19
C LEU A 45 -14.48 0.12 7.14
N ASN A 46 -14.53 0.70 5.95
CA ASN A 46 -15.16 1.99 5.65
C ASN A 46 -14.36 3.21 6.14
N ASP A 47 -13.20 3.01 6.77
CA ASP A 47 -12.33 4.13 7.07
C ASP A 47 -11.86 4.77 5.78
N GLU A 48 -11.70 6.10 5.81
CA GLU A 48 -11.20 6.85 4.66
C GLU A 48 -10.00 7.68 5.09
N PHE A 49 -9.02 7.75 4.21
CA PHE A 49 -7.85 8.60 4.47
C PHE A 49 -7.34 9.18 3.17
N SER A 50 -6.70 10.36 3.27
CA SER A 50 -6.08 10.97 2.12
C SER A 50 -4.58 10.93 2.27
N PHE A 51 -3.89 10.92 1.13
CA PHE A 51 -2.44 10.90 1.04
C PHE A 51 -2.00 12.07 0.19
N ASN A 52 -1.07 12.88 0.72
CA ASN A 52 -0.47 13.99 0.00
C ASN A 52 1.03 13.84 0.03
N ALA A 53 1.67 14.06 -1.11
CA ALA A 53 3.13 14.02 -1.20
C ALA A 53 3.60 15.11 -2.13
N GLY A 54 4.83 15.60 -1.89
CA GLY A 54 5.42 16.61 -2.76
C GLY A 54 4.66 17.92 -2.78
N GLY A 55 4.14 18.34 -1.63
CA GLY A 55 3.42 19.61 -1.55
C GLY A 55 2.09 19.62 -2.29
N GLY A 56 1.48 18.44 -2.44
CA GLY A 56 0.20 18.33 -3.13
C GLY A 56 0.30 17.83 -4.56
N ALA A 57 1.52 17.58 -5.04
CA ALA A 57 1.70 17.07 -6.40
C ALA A 57 1.06 15.70 -6.56
N HIS A 58 1.05 14.92 -5.50
CA HIS A 58 0.41 13.61 -5.51
C HIS A 58 -0.64 13.61 -4.41
N TYR A 59 -1.90 13.66 -4.81
CA TYR A 59 -3.01 13.57 -3.86
C TYR A 59 -3.89 12.40 -4.22
N SER A 60 -4.25 11.59 -3.23
CA SER A 60 -5.24 10.53 -3.44
C SER A 60 -6.03 10.32 -2.15
N LYS A 61 -7.24 9.81 -2.30
CA LYS A 61 -8.08 9.47 -1.17
C LYS A 61 -8.50 8.02 -1.31
N GLN A 62 -8.37 7.27 -0.25
CA GLN A 62 -8.65 5.85 -0.25
C GLN A 62 -9.70 5.50 0.79
N LYS A 63 -10.52 4.51 0.46
CA LYS A 63 -11.52 3.98 1.38
C LYS A 63 -11.25 2.49 1.56
N LEU A 64 -11.25 2.03 2.80
CA LEU A 64 -11.09 0.61 3.08
C LEU A 64 -12.41 -0.10 2.77
N VAL A 65 -12.44 -0.85 1.69
CA VAL A 65 -13.66 -1.52 1.25
C VAL A 65 -13.67 -3.02 1.58
N GLU A 66 -12.51 -3.57 1.98
CA GLU A 66 -12.46 -4.94 2.45
C GLU A 66 -11.35 -5.06 3.48
N VAL A 67 -11.67 -5.60 4.65
CA VAL A 67 -10.67 -5.81 5.70
C VAL A 67 -10.95 -7.18 6.32
N ILE A 68 -10.02 -8.12 6.11
CA ILE A 68 -10.11 -9.44 6.71
C ILE A 68 -8.84 -9.59 7.56
N HIS A 69 -9.02 -9.61 8.86
CA HIS A 69 -7.89 -9.56 9.79
C HIS A 69 -6.86 -10.65 9.49
N GLY A 70 -5.61 -10.23 9.33
CA GLY A 70 -4.51 -11.15 9.06
C GLY A 70 -4.48 -11.74 7.66
N LYS A 71 -5.39 -11.33 6.77
CA LYS A 71 -5.50 -11.96 5.45
C LYS A 71 -5.58 -10.99 4.29
N LYS A 72 -6.34 -9.90 4.42
CA LYS A 72 -6.56 -9.06 3.24
C LYS A 72 -7.01 -7.67 3.60
N ILE A 73 -6.51 -6.70 2.86
CA ILE A 73 -6.95 -5.31 2.96
C ILE A 73 -7.10 -4.80 1.53
N VAL A 74 -8.23 -4.14 1.23
CA VAL A 74 -8.45 -3.53 -0.07
C VAL A 74 -8.83 -2.08 0.13
N TRP A 75 -8.12 -1.19 -0.54
CA TRP A 75 -8.44 0.22 -0.59
C TRP A 75 -9.03 0.52 -1.97
N LEU A 76 -10.17 1.23 -2.01
CA LEU A 76 -10.68 1.79 -3.26
C LEU A 76 -10.24 3.24 -3.31
N VAL A 77 -9.60 3.64 -4.40
CA VAL A 77 -9.21 5.04 -4.57
C VAL A 77 -10.44 5.80 -5.02
N THR A 78 -10.95 6.66 -4.14
CA THR A 78 -12.19 7.39 -4.40
C THR A 78 -11.94 8.76 -4.99
N ASP A 79 -10.72 9.28 -4.85
CA ASP A 79 -10.36 10.57 -5.44
C ASP A 79 -8.86 10.58 -5.69
N SER A 80 -8.43 11.30 -6.70
CA SER A 80 -7.00 11.42 -6.95
C SER A 80 -6.73 12.65 -7.79
N GLU A 81 -5.59 13.27 -7.50
CA GLU A 81 -5.12 14.40 -8.32
C GLU A 81 -3.60 14.33 -8.34
N LEU A 82 -3.07 13.82 -9.44
CA LEU A 82 -1.63 13.70 -9.64
C LEU A 82 -1.23 14.80 -10.62
N SER A 83 -0.81 15.94 -10.07
CA SER A 83 -0.64 17.14 -10.86
C SER A 83 0.50 17.04 -11.88
N PHE A 84 1.36 16.04 -11.74
CA PHE A 84 2.45 15.83 -12.69
C PHE A 84 2.00 15.05 -13.93
N LEU A 85 0.73 14.68 -14.02
CA LEU A 85 0.17 13.97 -15.16
C LEU A 85 -0.78 14.86 -15.93
N GLU A 86 -0.95 14.57 -17.22
CA GLU A 86 -2.00 15.23 -17.99
C GLU A 86 -3.36 14.80 -17.51
N LYS A 87 -3.54 13.51 -17.30
CA LYS A 87 -4.79 12.99 -16.75
C LYS A 87 -4.63 12.85 -15.25
N THR A 88 -4.95 13.89 -14.50
CA THR A 88 -4.62 13.95 -13.08
C THR A 88 -5.41 12.98 -12.22
N ASN A 89 -6.56 12.48 -12.69
CA ASN A 89 -7.40 11.60 -11.90
C ASN A 89 -7.28 10.12 -12.30
N GLU A 90 -6.12 9.73 -12.81
CA GLU A 90 -5.93 8.36 -13.30
C GLU A 90 -6.13 7.28 -12.25
N TRP A 91 -5.84 7.59 -11.00
CA TRP A 91 -5.99 6.61 -9.94
C TRP A 91 -7.45 6.42 -9.47
N MET A 92 -8.35 7.33 -9.83
CA MET A 92 -9.74 7.21 -9.37
C MET A 92 -10.35 5.92 -9.86
N GLY A 93 -10.99 5.19 -8.94
CA GLY A 93 -11.64 3.92 -9.27
C GLY A 93 -10.72 2.72 -9.25
N THR A 94 -9.43 2.92 -9.07
CA THR A 94 -8.51 1.79 -8.96
C THR A 94 -8.52 1.23 -7.55
N LYS A 95 -7.98 0.03 -7.37
CA LYS A 95 -7.94 -0.62 -6.06
C LYS A 95 -6.52 -0.98 -5.69
N ILE A 96 -6.21 -0.81 -4.42
CA ILE A 96 -4.91 -1.19 -3.88
C ILE A 96 -5.17 -2.35 -2.93
N ILE A 97 -4.57 -3.51 -3.20
CA ILE A 97 -4.91 -4.77 -2.57
C ILE A 97 -3.70 -5.36 -1.89
N PHE A 98 -3.87 -5.74 -0.62
CA PHE A 98 -2.83 -6.42 0.14
C PHE A 98 -3.37 -7.80 0.52
N GLU A 99 -2.72 -8.86 0.05
CA GLU A 99 -3.13 -10.23 0.33
C GLU A 99 -2.04 -10.94 1.12
N ILE A 100 -2.41 -11.49 2.26
CA ILE A 100 -1.48 -12.13 3.18
C ILE A 100 -1.81 -13.60 3.28
N SER A 101 -0.82 -14.45 3.12
CA SER A 101 -1.03 -15.88 3.22
C SER A 101 0.16 -16.56 3.87
N LYS A 102 -0.10 -17.71 4.48
CA LYS A 102 0.94 -18.49 5.10
C LYS A 102 1.60 -19.39 4.07
N LYS A 103 2.92 -19.42 4.09
CA LYS A 103 3.69 -20.33 3.26
C LYS A 103 4.53 -21.19 4.21
N VAL A 104 5.18 -22.21 3.68
CA VAL A 104 5.98 -23.10 4.52
C VAL A 104 7.06 -22.28 5.22
N GLY A 105 6.91 -22.11 6.53
CA GLY A 105 7.89 -21.40 7.35
C GLY A 105 7.93 -19.89 7.18
N GLN A 106 7.04 -19.34 6.36
CA GLN A 106 7.08 -17.89 6.10
C GLN A 106 5.68 -17.36 5.85
N THR A 107 5.58 -16.03 5.74
CA THR A 107 4.35 -15.35 5.38
C THR A 107 4.59 -14.62 4.06
N GLN A 108 3.62 -14.71 3.16
CA GLN A 108 3.70 -14.04 1.88
C GLN A 108 2.73 -12.86 1.86
N LEU A 109 3.22 -11.71 1.45
CA LEU A 109 2.39 -10.53 1.20
C LEU A 109 2.44 -10.23 -0.28
N ILE A 110 1.26 -10.18 -0.91
CA ILE A 110 1.17 -9.77 -2.30
C ILE A 110 0.45 -8.43 -2.34
N PHE A 111 1.15 -7.42 -2.86
CA PHE A 111 0.62 -6.09 -3.07
C PHE A 111 0.24 -5.97 -4.54
N THR A 112 -0.97 -5.51 -4.83
CA THR A 112 -1.39 -5.27 -6.21
C THR A 112 -2.10 -3.92 -6.27
N HIS A 113 -1.72 -3.09 -7.23
CA HIS A 113 -2.48 -1.88 -7.53
C HIS A 113 -3.28 -2.19 -8.80
N GLU A 114 -4.51 -2.62 -8.60
CA GLU A 114 -5.37 -3.01 -9.71
C GLU A 114 -5.78 -1.76 -10.48
N GLY A 115 -5.47 -1.74 -11.76
CA GLY A 115 -5.65 -0.55 -12.57
C GLY A 115 -4.35 0.17 -12.90
N LEU A 116 -3.28 -0.11 -12.17
CA LEU A 116 -1.96 0.45 -12.51
C LEU A 116 -1.31 -0.50 -13.50
N VAL A 117 -1.49 -0.19 -14.77
CA VAL A 117 -1.04 -1.05 -15.87
C VAL A 117 -0.12 -0.25 -16.78
N PRO A 118 0.75 -0.93 -17.57
CA PRO A 118 1.77 -0.21 -18.34
C PRO A 118 1.25 0.85 -19.29
N LYS A 119 0.01 0.75 -19.73
CA LYS A 119 -0.49 1.73 -20.70
C LYS A 119 -0.98 3.03 -20.09
N ILE A 120 -1.13 3.13 -18.77
CA ILE A 120 -1.55 4.40 -18.20
C ILE A 120 -0.34 5.29 -17.93
N GLU A 121 -0.59 6.59 -17.94
CA GLU A 121 0.49 7.57 -17.90
C GLU A 121 1.34 7.46 -16.64
N CYS A 122 0.71 7.21 -15.50
CA CYS A 122 1.41 7.17 -14.24
C CYS A 122 2.33 5.95 -14.07
N TYR A 123 2.16 4.91 -14.88
CA TYR A 123 2.81 3.64 -14.58
C TYR A 123 4.32 3.76 -14.35
N ASP A 124 5.01 4.48 -15.22
CA ASP A 124 6.47 4.60 -15.14
C ASP A 124 6.94 5.40 -13.94
N SER A 125 6.10 6.25 -13.38
CA SER A 125 6.43 7.02 -12.18
C SER A 125 5.92 6.34 -10.92
N CYS A 126 4.72 5.77 -10.98
CA CYS A 126 4.08 5.24 -9.78
C CYS A 126 4.55 3.84 -9.41
N SER A 127 4.90 3.01 -10.40
CA SER A 127 5.35 1.67 -10.07
C SER A 127 6.70 1.66 -9.33
N PRO A 128 7.71 2.44 -9.75
CA PRO A 128 8.94 2.50 -8.95
C PRO A 128 8.71 3.11 -7.56
N ALA A 129 7.79 4.08 -7.45
CA ALA A 129 7.49 4.69 -6.17
C ALA A 129 6.89 3.66 -5.22
N TRP A 130 5.95 2.84 -5.70
CA TRP A 130 5.41 1.76 -4.88
C TRP A 130 6.51 0.81 -4.41
N SER A 131 7.41 0.41 -5.33
CA SER A 131 8.49 -0.49 -4.96
C SER A 131 9.39 0.12 -3.88
N GLN A 132 9.66 1.42 -3.96
CA GLN A 132 10.44 2.10 -2.95
C GLN A 132 9.77 2.03 -1.57
N TYR A 133 8.49 2.37 -1.51
CA TYR A 133 7.78 2.33 -0.23
C TYR A 133 7.69 0.91 0.32
N LEU A 134 7.37 -0.05 -0.55
CA LEU A 134 7.18 -1.43 -0.09
C LEU A 134 8.47 -2.05 0.38
N GLN A 135 9.56 -1.87 -0.36
CA GLN A 135 10.81 -2.53 -0.03
C GLN A 135 11.64 -1.77 0.99
N ASN A 136 11.59 -0.43 0.97
CA ASN A 136 12.45 0.35 1.84
C ASN A 136 11.74 0.87 3.08
N LYS A 137 10.41 0.80 3.13
CA LYS A 137 9.66 1.28 4.30
C LYS A 137 8.79 0.20 4.90
N LEU A 138 7.93 -0.44 4.11
CA LEU A 138 7.03 -1.47 4.66
C LEU A 138 7.79 -2.72 5.08
N LEU A 139 8.66 -3.22 4.23
CA LEU A 139 9.40 -4.43 4.55
C LEU A 139 10.23 -4.29 5.83
N PRO A 140 11.02 -3.20 6.01
CA PRO A 140 11.72 -3.03 7.29
C PRO A 140 10.77 -2.89 8.48
N LEU A 141 9.62 -2.25 8.29
CA LEU A 141 8.65 -2.14 9.38
C LEU A 141 8.12 -3.51 9.78
N VAL A 142 7.81 -4.37 8.81
CA VAL A 142 7.38 -5.73 9.08
C VAL A 142 8.48 -6.47 9.83
N LYS A 143 9.70 -6.39 9.34
CA LYS A 143 10.81 -7.14 9.95
C LYS A 143 11.13 -6.66 11.35
N SER A 144 10.79 -5.44 11.70
CA SER A 144 10.98 -4.94 13.06
C SER A 144 9.85 -5.33 13.99
N SER A 145 8.75 -5.89 13.44
CA SER A 145 7.63 -6.33 14.24
C SER A 145 7.95 -7.66 14.86
N LYS A 146 8.05 -7.71 16.18
CA LYS A 146 8.29 -8.95 16.87
C LYS A 146 7.24 -9.14 17.92
N THR A 147 6.79 -10.37 18.01
CA THR A 147 5.94 -10.66 19.09
C THR A 147 6.80 -10.64 20.28
N ALA A 148 6.34 -10.13 21.17
CA ALA A 148 7.11 -9.91 22.29
C ALA A 148 7.84 -11.06 22.85
N ILE A 149 8.12 -11.02 22.59
CA ILE A 149 8.69 -11.29 22.96
C ILE A 149 9.32 -11.79 23.27
N THR A 150 9.42 -11.96 22.84
CA THR A 150 10.09 -12.31 22.87
C THR A 150 10.81 -12.03 23.79
N ILE A 151 10.74 -11.72 24.30
CA ILE A 151 11.23 -11.36 25.08
C ILE A 151 11.54 -11.75 25.80
N LYS A 152 11.68 -11.96 25.84
CA LYS A 152 12.13 -12.10 26.30
C LYS A 152 12.53 -12.14 26.65
#